data_427f250a656512f946b971bf5b26a75c
#
_entry.id   427f250a656512f946b971bf5b26a75c
#
_cell.length_a   1.000
_cell.length_b   1.000
_cell.length_c   1.000
_cell.angle_alpha   90.00
_cell.angle_beta   90.00
_cell.angle_gamma   90.00
#
_symmetry.space_group_name_H-M   'P 1'
#
loop_
_entity.id
_entity.type
_entity.pdbx_description
1 polymer ?
#
loop_
_entity_poly.entity_id
_entity_poly.type
_entity_poly.pdbx_seq_one_letter_code
_entity_poly.pdbx_strand_id
1 'polypeptide(L)'
;YVGNVHAIAHTLGGFYGVPHGLANAVLLPYLLEFYGETVHKPLAELAQLIGITSPQQTTAEKAQAFIEAIKQLNRDMKIPNKIEGIVNRDIPVMVERALKEANPLYPVPKIMNKDEMFYIYQIIQP
;
A
#
# COMPACT_ATOMS: atom_id res chain seq x y z
N TYR A 1 -8.44 6.57 -2.48
CA TYR A 1 -7.73 5.31 -2.74
C TYR A 1 -6.75 4.93 -1.64
N VAL A 2 -6.57 5.79 -0.68
CA VAL A 2 -5.78 5.46 0.51
C VAL A 2 -6.60 4.68 1.55
N GLY A 3 -7.89 4.41 1.30
CA GLY A 3 -8.78 3.74 2.24
C GLY A 3 -8.29 2.36 2.67
N ASN A 4 -7.78 1.54 1.74
CA ASN A 4 -7.25 0.22 2.09
C ASN A 4 -5.96 0.32 2.91
N VAL A 5 -5.07 1.27 2.56
CA VAL A 5 -3.86 1.52 3.33
C VAL A 5 -4.22 1.90 4.75
N HIS A 6 -5.15 2.84 4.89
CA HIS A 6 -5.60 3.33 6.20
C HIS A 6 -6.22 2.20 7.04
N ALA A 7 -7.10 1.40 6.43
CA ALA A 7 -7.76 0.30 7.13
C ALA A 7 -6.76 -0.74 7.63
N ILE A 8 -5.81 -1.15 6.80
CA ILE A 8 -4.79 -2.12 7.19
C ILE A 8 -3.87 -1.54 8.25
N ALA A 9 -3.42 -0.29 8.08
CA ALA A 9 -2.56 0.38 9.06
C ALA A 9 -3.26 0.49 10.42
N HIS A 10 -4.56 0.75 10.42
CA HIS A 10 -5.35 0.87 11.63
C HIS A 10 -5.39 -0.45 12.42
N THR A 11 -5.56 -1.59 11.73
CA THR A 11 -5.53 -2.90 12.39
C THR A 11 -4.15 -3.20 12.97
N LEU A 12 -3.08 -2.88 12.26
CA LEU A 12 -1.72 -3.07 12.74
C LEU A 12 -1.45 -2.22 14.00
N GLY A 13 -1.95 -0.99 14.02
CA GLY A 13 -1.85 -0.14 15.20
C GLY A 13 -2.60 -0.72 16.39
N GLY A 14 -3.82 -1.21 16.16
CA GLY A 14 -4.65 -1.78 17.20
C GLY A 14 -4.13 -3.10 17.76
N PHE A 15 -3.58 -3.97 16.90
CA PHE A 15 -3.11 -5.29 17.32
C PHE A 15 -1.68 -5.27 17.88
N TYR A 16 -0.80 -4.45 17.31
CA TYR A 16 0.63 -4.52 17.60
C TYR A 16 1.25 -3.20 18.01
N GLY A 17 0.47 -2.13 18.07
CA GLY A 17 1.01 -0.82 18.44
C GLY A 17 1.94 -0.21 17.40
N VAL A 18 1.85 -0.64 16.13
CA VAL A 18 2.69 -0.09 15.06
C VAL A 18 2.32 1.38 14.83
N PRO A 19 3.31 2.29 14.82
CA PRO A 19 3.01 3.69 14.53
C PRO A 19 2.33 3.85 13.17
N HIS A 20 1.29 4.69 13.11
CA HIS A 20 0.46 4.84 11.92
C HIS A 20 1.27 5.27 10.68
N GLY A 21 2.17 6.22 10.84
CA GLY A 21 3.01 6.69 9.73
C GLY A 21 3.93 5.61 9.20
N LEU A 22 4.50 4.78 10.08
CA LEU A 22 5.35 3.66 9.68
C LEU A 22 4.55 2.63 8.90
N ALA A 23 3.36 2.26 9.41
CA ALA A 23 2.50 1.30 8.74
C ALA A 23 2.11 1.78 7.34
N ASN A 24 1.72 3.05 7.22
CA ASN A 24 1.38 3.63 5.92
C ASN A 24 2.56 3.60 4.95
N ALA A 25 3.76 3.96 5.40
CA ALA A 25 4.94 3.97 4.55
C ALA A 25 5.31 2.58 4.03
N VAL A 26 5.19 1.57 4.88
CA VAL A 26 5.46 0.18 4.48
C VAL A 26 4.42 -0.34 3.49
N LEU A 27 3.14 -0.05 3.76
CA LEU A 27 2.02 -0.59 2.98
C LEU A 27 1.86 0.07 1.61
N LEU A 28 2.16 1.35 1.49
CA LEU A 28 1.83 2.12 0.29
C LEU A 28 2.39 1.52 -1.01
N PRO A 29 3.70 1.18 -1.11
CA PRO A 29 4.21 0.60 -2.35
C PRO A 29 3.50 -0.70 -2.74
N TYR A 30 3.22 -1.57 -1.78
CA TYR A 30 2.56 -2.85 -2.04
C TYR A 30 1.14 -2.64 -2.59
N LEU A 31 0.39 -1.71 -1.99
CA LEU A 31 -0.98 -1.47 -2.42
C LEU A 31 -1.05 -0.76 -3.77
N LEU A 32 -0.12 0.14 -4.05
CA LEU A 32 -0.05 0.76 -5.37
C LEU A 32 0.25 -0.27 -6.46
N GLU A 33 1.13 -1.21 -6.20
CA GLU A 33 1.38 -2.31 -7.13
C GLU A 33 0.15 -3.22 -7.29
N PHE A 34 -0.55 -3.49 -6.18
CA PHE A 34 -1.77 -4.28 -6.21
C PHE A 34 -2.86 -3.64 -7.06
N TYR A 35 -3.04 -2.33 -6.94
CA TYR A 35 -4.06 -1.63 -7.73
C TYR A 35 -3.78 -1.67 -9.24
N GLY A 36 -2.51 -1.78 -9.64
CA GLY A 36 -2.13 -1.95 -11.04
C GLY A 36 -2.67 -0.84 -11.94
N GLU A 37 -3.32 -1.24 -13.02
CA GLU A 37 -3.78 -0.31 -14.05
C GLU A 37 -4.76 0.75 -13.54
N THR A 38 -5.50 0.47 -12.47
CA THR A 38 -6.49 1.41 -11.95
C THR A 38 -5.87 2.71 -11.47
N VAL A 39 -4.58 2.72 -11.14
CA VAL A 39 -3.88 3.92 -10.66
C VAL A 39 -2.77 4.40 -11.61
N HIS A 40 -2.58 3.73 -12.77
CA HIS A 40 -1.48 4.09 -13.68
C HIS A 40 -1.55 5.55 -14.12
N LYS A 41 -2.71 6.02 -14.53
CA LYS A 41 -2.85 7.40 -15.03
C LYS A 41 -2.53 8.44 -13.94
N PRO A 42 -3.14 8.39 -12.75
CA PRO A 42 -2.79 9.33 -11.68
C PRO A 42 -1.32 9.28 -11.28
N LEU A 43 -0.75 8.08 -11.17
CA LEU A 43 0.64 7.93 -10.78
C LEU A 43 1.59 8.46 -11.85
N ALA A 44 1.27 8.24 -13.14
CA ALA A 44 2.05 8.76 -14.24
C ALA A 44 2.06 10.29 -14.24
N GLU A 45 0.92 10.91 -13.97
CA GLU A 45 0.82 12.37 -13.87
C GLU A 45 1.68 12.92 -12.73
N LEU A 46 1.64 12.26 -11.57
CA LEU A 46 2.48 12.65 -10.43
C LEU A 46 3.96 12.51 -10.75
N ALA A 47 4.34 11.41 -11.42
CA ALA A 47 5.73 11.18 -11.81
C ALA A 47 6.23 12.27 -12.77
N GLN A 48 5.38 12.71 -13.71
CA GLN A 48 5.72 13.79 -14.60
C GLN A 48 5.92 15.11 -13.86
N LEU A 49 5.07 15.39 -12.88
CA LEU A 49 5.15 16.63 -12.09
C LEU A 49 6.46 16.73 -11.33
N ILE A 50 6.98 15.62 -10.80
CA ILE A 50 8.24 15.63 -10.05
C ILE A 50 9.47 15.39 -10.92
N GLY A 51 9.28 15.25 -12.24
CA GLY A 51 10.39 15.23 -13.19
C GLY A 51 11.21 13.95 -13.25
N ILE A 52 10.63 12.81 -12.88
CA ILE A 52 11.34 11.51 -12.90
C ILE A 52 11.02 10.68 -14.13
N THR A 53 10.33 11.26 -15.12
CA THR A 53 9.90 10.52 -16.31
C THR A 53 10.48 11.11 -17.58
N SER A 54 10.44 10.31 -18.65
CA SER A 54 10.84 10.70 -19.99
C SER A 54 9.59 10.70 -20.90
N PRO A 55 9.53 11.58 -21.92
CA PRO A 55 8.40 11.60 -22.85
C PRO A 55 8.19 10.29 -23.61
N GLN A 56 9.22 9.45 -23.72
CA GLN A 56 9.14 8.17 -24.42
C GLN A 56 8.52 7.06 -23.58
N GLN A 57 8.36 7.26 -22.30
CA GLN A 57 7.81 6.23 -21.41
C GLN A 57 6.31 6.10 -21.58
N THR A 58 5.80 4.87 -21.47
CA THR A 58 4.36 4.61 -21.44
C THR A 58 3.78 5.05 -20.10
N THR A 59 2.44 5.14 -20.03
CA THR A 59 1.75 5.45 -18.77
C THR A 59 2.11 4.45 -17.68
N ALA A 60 2.15 3.15 -18.01
CA ALA A 60 2.51 2.12 -17.06
C ALA A 60 3.96 2.28 -16.57
N GLU A 61 4.89 2.60 -17.46
CA GLU A 61 6.28 2.83 -17.08
C GLU A 61 6.44 4.04 -16.16
N LYS A 62 5.70 5.13 -16.45
CA LYS A 62 5.71 6.32 -15.60
C LYS A 62 5.15 6.04 -14.23
N ALA A 63 4.05 5.27 -14.15
CA ALA A 63 3.46 4.87 -12.88
C ALA A 63 4.43 4.01 -12.07
N GLN A 64 5.09 3.06 -12.72
CA GLN A 64 6.08 2.21 -12.05
C GLN A 64 7.27 3.05 -11.55
N ALA A 65 7.70 4.05 -12.31
CA ALA A 65 8.76 4.96 -11.89
C ALA A 65 8.38 5.67 -10.58
N PHE A 66 7.12 6.08 -10.45
CA PHE A 66 6.64 6.72 -9.22
C PHE A 66 6.68 5.76 -8.04
N ILE A 67 6.22 4.51 -8.24
CA ILE A 67 6.25 3.47 -7.20
C ILE A 67 7.70 3.20 -6.77
N GLU A 68 8.63 3.08 -7.72
CA GLU A 68 10.04 2.88 -7.40
C GLU A 68 10.63 4.06 -6.65
N ALA A 69 10.21 5.29 -6.97
CA ALA A 69 10.64 6.48 -6.25
C ALA A 69 10.19 6.43 -4.77
N ILE A 70 8.97 5.96 -4.50
CA ILE A 70 8.47 5.77 -3.13
C ILE A 70 9.33 4.72 -2.41
N LYS A 71 9.62 3.61 -3.06
CA LYS A 71 10.46 2.55 -2.48
C LYS A 71 11.84 3.07 -2.15
N GLN A 72 12.43 3.87 -3.06
CA GLN A 72 13.76 4.46 -2.83
C GLN A 72 13.72 5.45 -1.66
N LEU A 73 12.70 6.28 -1.58
CA LEU A 73 12.53 7.20 -0.47
C LEU A 73 12.47 6.46 0.87
N ASN A 74 11.71 5.35 0.91
CA ASN A 74 11.62 4.53 2.11
C ASN A 74 12.99 3.97 2.50
N ARG A 75 13.78 3.50 1.53
CA ARG A 75 15.14 3.01 1.78
C ARG A 75 16.03 4.12 2.33
N ASP A 76 15.97 5.30 1.72
CA ASP A 76 16.77 6.44 2.15
C ASP A 76 16.45 6.89 3.57
N MET A 77 15.19 6.79 3.96
CA MET A 77 14.71 7.10 5.31
C MET A 77 14.85 5.93 6.27
N LYS A 78 15.41 4.81 5.82
CA LYS A 78 15.58 3.57 6.60
C LYS A 78 14.27 2.98 7.10
N ILE A 79 13.20 3.17 6.34
CA ILE A 79 11.91 2.54 6.61
C ILE A 79 11.98 1.10 6.11
N PRO A 80 11.66 0.09 6.96
CA PRO A 80 11.72 -1.30 6.53
C PRO A 80 10.61 -1.60 5.51
N ASN A 81 10.82 -2.66 4.73
CA ASN A 81 9.81 -3.12 3.77
C ASN A 81 8.90 -4.21 4.34
N LYS A 82 9.08 -4.53 5.62
CA LYS A 82 8.26 -5.53 6.34
C LYS A 82 7.91 -4.97 7.71
N ILE A 83 6.88 -5.53 8.31
CA ILE A 83 6.46 -5.18 9.67
C ILE A 83 6.66 -6.41 10.54
N GLU A 84 7.51 -6.28 11.55
CA GLU A 84 7.78 -7.36 12.48
C GLU A 84 6.64 -7.53 13.48
N GLY A 85 6.51 -8.73 14.01
CA GLY A 85 5.56 -9.03 15.06
C GLY A 85 4.21 -9.54 14.58
N ILE A 86 3.92 -9.50 13.28
CA ILE A 86 2.67 -10.00 12.75
C ILE A 86 2.60 -11.52 12.93
N VAL A 87 1.54 -12.00 13.60
CA VAL A 87 1.32 -13.41 13.87
C VAL A 87 0.27 -13.96 12.91
N ASN A 88 0.55 -15.10 12.29
CA ASN A 88 -0.35 -15.70 11.28
C ASN A 88 -1.78 -15.88 11.80
N ARG A 89 -1.95 -16.26 13.06
CA ARG A 89 -3.28 -16.50 13.65
C ARG A 89 -4.12 -15.22 13.75
N ASP A 90 -3.49 -14.05 13.76
CA ASP A 90 -4.21 -12.78 13.87
C ASP A 90 -4.63 -12.23 12.50
N ILE A 91 -4.02 -12.70 11.42
CA ILE A 91 -4.28 -12.19 10.08
C ILE A 91 -5.76 -12.30 9.70
N PRO A 92 -6.45 -13.44 9.89
CA PRO A 92 -7.86 -13.52 9.52
C PRO A 92 -8.74 -12.48 10.23
N VAL A 93 -8.48 -12.22 11.51
CA VAL A 93 -9.23 -11.23 12.28
C VAL A 93 -8.94 -9.81 11.77
N MET A 94 -7.67 -9.52 11.50
CA MET A 94 -7.28 -8.22 10.95
C MET A 94 -7.90 -7.98 9.58
N VAL A 95 -7.93 -9.02 8.74
CA VAL A 95 -8.57 -8.94 7.42
C VAL A 95 -10.05 -8.58 7.55
N GLU A 96 -10.77 -9.24 8.45
CA GLU A 96 -12.19 -8.93 8.65
C GLU A 96 -12.42 -7.50 9.11
N ARG A 97 -11.61 -7.03 10.05
CA ARG A 97 -11.73 -5.65 10.55
C ARG A 97 -11.37 -4.62 9.48
N ALA A 98 -10.32 -4.87 8.72
CA ALA A 98 -9.90 -3.96 7.66
C ALA A 98 -10.97 -3.88 6.55
N LEU A 99 -11.58 -5.02 6.18
CA LEU A 99 -12.65 -5.04 5.18
C LEU A 99 -13.88 -4.25 5.65
N LYS A 100 -14.25 -4.38 6.92
CA LYS A 100 -15.38 -3.63 7.48
C LYS A 100 -15.10 -2.13 7.48
N GLU A 101 -13.87 -1.75 7.76
CA GLU A 101 -13.49 -0.33 7.80
C GLU A 101 -13.37 0.26 6.40
N ALA A 102 -12.77 -0.48 5.46
CA ALA A 102 -12.56 0.02 4.10
C ALA A 102 -13.86 0.07 3.29
N ASN A 103 -14.73 -0.91 3.44
CA ASN A 103 -15.96 -1.06 2.66
C ASN A 103 -17.17 -0.88 3.56
N PRO A 104 -18.10 0.04 3.28
CA PRO A 104 -18.14 1.02 2.18
C PRO A 104 -17.64 2.41 2.56
N LEU A 105 -16.91 2.56 3.68
CA LEU A 105 -16.61 3.86 4.28
C LEU A 105 -15.63 4.69 3.48
N TYR A 106 -14.69 4.04 2.76
CA TYR A 106 -13.64 4.76 2.04
C TYR A 106 -13.73 4.52 0.55
N PRO A 107 -13.59 5.57 -0.28
CA PRO A 107 -13.44 5.37 -1.72
C PRO A 107 -12.08 4.76 -2.02
N VAL A 108 -12.07 3.72 -2.83
CA VAL A 108 -10.84 3.02 -3.23
C VAL A 108 -10.87 2.76 -4.73
N PRO A 109 -9.69 2.76 -5.41
CA PRO A 109 -9.64 2.48 -6.84
C PRO A 109 -10.06 1.06 -7.18
N LYS A 110 -9.87 0.15 -6.22
CA LYS A 110 -10.21 -1.25 -6.39
C LYS A 110 -10.64 -1.81 -5.04
N ILE A 111 -11.80 -2.45 -5.01
CA ILE A 111 -12.29 -3.09 -3.79
C ILE A 111 -11.52 -4.41 -3.61
N MET A 112 -10.93 -4.58 -2.45
CA MET A 112 -10.20 -5.80 -2.12
C MET A 112 -11.14 -6.83 -1.50
N ASN A 113 -11.02 -8.07 -1.95
CA ASN A 113 -11.70 -9.17 -1.30
C ASN A 113 -10.86 -9.71 -0.14
N LYS A 114 -11.40 -10.69 0.57
CA LYS A 114 -10.76 -11.28 1.75
C LYS A 114 -9.41 -11.89 1.43
N ASP A 115 -9.32 -12.65 0.33
CA ASP A 115 -8.07 -13.33 -0.06
C ASP A 115 -6.99 -12.34 -0.47
N GLU A 116 -7.35 -11.29 -1.17
CA GLU A 116 -6.44 -10.25 -1.59
C GLU A 116 -5.87 -9.50 -0.38
N MET A 117 -6.71 -9.15 0.57
CA MET A 117 -6.27 -8.46 1.77
C MET A 117 -5.40 -9.36 2.65
N PHE A 118 -5.74 -10.65 2.74
CA PHE A 118 -4.93 -11.64 3.43
C PHE A 118 -3.51 -11.69 2.82
N TYR A 119 -3.43 -11.68 1.49
CA TYR A 119 -2.16 -11.67 0.79
C TYR A 119 -1.30 -10.46 1.17
N ILE A 120 -1.89 -9.27 1.27
CA ILE A 120 -1.17 -8.06 1.66
C ILE A 120 -0.55 -8.24 3.06
N TYR A 121 -1.31 -8.76 4.02
CA TYR A 121 -0.75 -9.02 5.35
C TYR A 121 0.40 -10.01 5.31
N GLN A 122 0.32 -11.02 4.45
CA GLN A 122 1.39 -12.01 4.34
C GLN A 122 2.68 -11.43 3.77
N ILE A 123 2.59 -10.58 2.75
CA ILE A 123 3.80 -10.03 2.10
C ILE A 123 4.52 -8.99 2.94
N ILE A 124 3.87 -8.40 3.94
CA ILE A 124 4.53 -7.47 4.85
C ILE A 124 5.12 -8.16 6.09
N GLN A 125 4.91 -9.46 6.26
CA GLN A 125 5.58 -10.24 7.29
C GLN A 125 7.05 -10.46 6.92
N PRO A 126 7.95 -10.44 7.91
CA PRO A 126 9.36 -10.72 7.66
C PRO A 126 9.61 -12.11 7.08
#